data_5cd1bf574e68ff79ae9987ef33d1f02e
#
_entry.id   5cd1bf574e68ff79ae9987ef33d1f02e
#
_cell.length_a   1.000
_cell.length_b   1.000
_cell.length_c   1.000
_cell.angle_alpha   90.00
_cell.angle_beta   90.00
_cell.angle_gamma   90.00
#
_symmetry.space_group_name_H-M   'P 1'
#
loop_
_entity.id
_entity.type
_entity.pdbx_description
1 polymer ?
#
loop_
_entity_poly.entity_id
_entity_poly.type
_entity_poly.pdbx_seq_one_letter_code
_entity_poly.pdbx_strand_id
1 'polypeptide(L)'
;MSSMKDFEITENEEEADTIVINSCTVTNGADTHVRSYISQIEKNSSAKVFLTGCGAHTKGEKLLEEKRVHGVFGQSEKENIDALLAQDQPFYNPGDLNHVDTSVVDDFIGKSRAFIKIQEGCNFRCSYCIIPFVRGDARSMDETRILEQISRLALNGFGEFILTGTNVGSYGQDTKTSLAKL
;
A
#
# COMPACT_ATOMS: atom_id res chain seq x y z
N MET A 1 -7.94 -3.17 -4.05
CA MET A 1 -9.29 -2.64 -3.82
C MET A 1 -10.40 -3.60 -4.26
N SER A 2 -10.11 -4.66 -4.99
CA SER A 2 -11.11 -5.69 -5.37
C SER A 2 -11.60 -6.59 -4.21
N SER A 3 -11.11 -6.41 -3.00
CA SER A 3 -11.47 -7.20 -1.81
C SER A 3 -12.48 -6.51 -0.89
N MET A 4 -12.87 -5.27 -1.17
CA MET A 4 -13.85 -4.54 -0.34
C MET A 4 -15.25 -5.00 -0.74
N LYS A 5 -15.91 -5.73 0.17
CA LYS A 5 -17.24 -6.34 -0.07
C LYS A 5 -18.38 -5.53 0.53
N ASP A 6 -18.09 -4.76 1.57
CA ASP A 6 -19.09 -4.04 2.38
C ASP A 6 -19.11 -2.54 2.10
N PHE A 7 -18.31 -2.08 1.13
CA PHE A 7 -18.21 -0.67 0.76
C PHE A 7 -18.44 -0.47 -0.73
N GLU A 8 -19.22 0.55 -1.06
CA GLU A 8 -19.37 1.04 -2.43
C GLU A 8 -18.28 2.07 -2.73
N ILE A 9 -17.57 1.91 -3.85
CA ILE A 9 -16.51 2.82 -4.25
C ILE A 9 -17.13 3.94 -5.10
N THR A 10 -16.98 5.19 -4.66
CA THR A 10 -17.37 6.38 -5.41
C THR A 10 -16.15 7.11 -5.99
N GLU A 11 -16.30 7.72 -7.14
CA GLU A 11 -15.33 8.67 -7.71
C GLU A 11 -15.57 10.11 -7.22
N ASN A 12 -16.72 10.36 -6.58
CA ASN A 12 -17.07 11.66 -6.04
C ASN A 12 -16.68 11.75 -4.56
N GLU A 13 -15.63 12.50 -4.28
CA GLU A 13 -15.11 12.71 -2.93
C GLU A 13 -16.12 13.38 -1.98
N GLU A 14 -17.00 14.24 -2.50
CA GLU A 14 -18.00 14.95 -1.70
C GLU A 14 -19.11 14.03 -1.18
N GLU A 15 -19.35 12.91 -1.86
CA GLU A 15 -20.36 11.92 -1.48
C GLU A 15 -19.78 10.81 -0.58
N ALA A 16 -18.46 10.75 -0.43
CA ALA A 16 -17.81 9.73 0.36
C ALA A 16 -18.02 9.97 1.86
N ASP A 17 -18.44 8.94 2.58
CA ASP A 17 -18.47 8.90 4.03
C ASP A 17 -17.15 8.40 4.64
N THR A 18 -16.32 7.76 3.82
CA THR A 18 -15.05 7.18 4.21
C THR A 18 -13.99 7.42 3.15
N ILE A 19 -12.85 7.96 3.54
CA ILE A 19 -11.73 8.28 2.65
C ILE A 19 -10.48 7.54 3.13
N VAL A 20 -9.88 6.73 2.26
CA VAL A 20 -8.63 6.00 2.55
C VAL A 20 -7.47 6.63 1.79
N ILE A 21 -6.51 7.20 2.51
CA ILE A 21 -5.32 7.82 1.95
C ILE A 21 -4.14 6.83 1.98
N ASN A 22 -3.76 6.32 0.80
CA ASN A 22 -2.55 5.52 0.67
C ASN A 22 -1.34 6.44 0.48
N SER A 23 -0.68 6.78 1.57
CA SER A 23 0.36 7.80 1.63
C SER A 23 1.75 7.29 1.23
N CYS A 24 2.53 8.19 0.64
CA CYS A 24 3.95 8.01 0.41
C CYS A 24 4.75 9.04 1.22
N THR A 25 5.85 8.64 1.85
CA THR A 25 6.74 9.51 2.64
C THR A 25 8.19 9.50 2.14
N VAL A 26 8.41 8.92 0.95
CA VAL A 26 9.76 8.81 0.35
C VAL A 26 10.30 10.19 -0.06
N THR A 27 9.39 11.14 -0.33
CA THR A 27 9.76 12.53 -0.64
C THR A 27 9.04 13.51 0.27
N ASN A 28 9.68 14.63 0.60
CA ASN A 28 9.06 15.72 1.36
C ASN A 28 7.80 16.28 0.67
N GLY A 29 7.80 16.31 -0.67
CA GLY A 29 6.65 16.73 -1.45
C GLY A 29 5.43 15.84 -1.19
N ALA A 30 5.60 14.52 -1.20
CA ALA A 30 4.52 13.58 -0.94
C ALA A 30 3.93 13.74 0.47
N ASP A 31 4.77 13.94 1.48
CA ASP A 31 4.31 14.18 2.86
C ASP A 31 3.51 15.49 2.99
N THR A 32 3.96 16.55 2.31
CA THR A 32 3.25 17.83 2.28
C THR A 32 1.90 17.71 1.59
N HIS A 33 1.81 16.98 0.47
CA HIS A 33 0.56 16.73 -0.23
C HIS A 33 -0.47 16.01 0.65
N VAL A 34 -0.05 14.94 1.35
CA VAL A 34 -0.93 14.19 2.25
C VAL A 34 -1.52 15.11 3.33
N ARG A 35 -0.70 15.94 3.97
CA ARG A 35 -1.17 16.88 5.00
C ARG A 35 -2.12 17.94 4.46
N SER A 36 -1.81 18.49 3.30
CA SER A 36 -2.65 19.48 2.62
C SER A 36 -4.00 18.86 2.26
N TYR A 37 -3.99 17.63 1.76
CA TYR A 37 -5.20 16.90 1.39
C TYR A 37 -6.07 16.58 2.60
N ILE A 38 -5.50 16.10 3.71
CA ILE A 38 -6.23 15.91 4.96
C ILE A 38 -6.88 17.23 5.41
N SER A 39 -6.14 18.35 5.34
CA SER A 39 -6.70 19.67 5.70
C SER A 39 -7.82 20.14 4.78
N GLN A 40 -7.82 19.71 3.52
CA GLN A 40 -8.90 19.99 2.58
C GLN A 40 -10.16 19.18 2.93
N ILE A 41 -9.99 17.88 3.21
CA ILE A 41 -11.10 17.01 3.62
C ILE A 41 -11.74 17.54 4.91
N GLU A 42 -10.96 17.89 5.92
CA GLU A 42 -11.45 18.44 7.20
C GLU A 42 -12.33 19.70 7.04
N LYS A 43 -12.09 20.48 5.98
CA LYS A 43 -12.86 21.71 5.71
C LYS A 43 -14.13 21.45 4.92
N ASN A 44 -14.14 20.45 4.05
CA ASN A 44 -15.16 20.28 3.01
C ASN A 44 -16.03 19.04 3.23
N SER A 45 -15.65 18.13 4.12
CA SER A 45 -16.34 16.86 4.34
C SER A 45 -16.33 16.45 5.81
N SER A 46 -17.32 15.65 6.19
CA SER A 46 -17.39 14.95 7.48
C SER A 46 -16.94 13.49 7.39
N ALA A 47 -16.35 13.09 6.27
CA ALA A 47 -15.89 11.73 6.03
C ALA A 47 -14.89 11.24 7.08
N LYS A 48 -14.97 9.98 7.45
CA LYS A 48 -13.93 9.33 8.25
C LYS A 48 -12.66 9.16 7.40
N VAL A 49 -11.53 9.70 7.85
CA VAL A 49 -10.26 9.62 7.14
C VAL A 49 -9.39 8.51 7.72
N PHE A 50 -8.94 7.59 6.89
CA PHE A 50 -8.00 6.54 7.25
C PHE A 50 -6.69 6.71 6.50
N LEU A 51 -5.56 6.53 7.20
CA LEU A 51 -4.22 6.65 6.62
C LEU A 51 -3.55 5.28 6.52
N THR A 52 -3.03 4.98 5.35
CA THR A 52 -2.21 3.78 5.12
C THR A 52 -0.97 4.09 4.29
N GLY A 53 -0.17 3.09 3.97
CA GLY A 53 1.07 3.26 3.22
C GLY A 53 2.26 3.64 4.11
N CYS A 54 3.31 4.21 3.52
CA CYS A 54 4.54 4.57 4.25
C CYS A 54 4.29 5.61 5.35
N GLY A 55 3.32 6.50 5.18
CA GLY A 55 2.96 7.52 6.14
C GLY A 55 2.40 6.97 7.45
N ALA A 56 1.84 5.77 7.43
CA ALA A 56 1.38 5.10 8.64
C ALA A 56 2.51 4.96 9.69
N HIS A 57 3.73 4.64 9.22
CA HIS A 57 4.90 4.45 10.09
C HIS A 57 5.64 5.73 10.48
N THR A 58 5.39 6.85 9.80
CA THR A 58 6.16 8.09 10.02
C THR A 58 5.37 9.20 10.68
N LYS A 59 4.11 9.36 10.28
CA LYS A 59 3.24 10.47 10.71
C LYS A 59 1.89 10.01 11.24
N GLY A 60 1.56 8.72 11.04
CA GLY A 60 0.25 8.19 11.37
C GLY A 60 -0.13 8.40 12.81
N GLU A 61 0.74 8.04 13.75
CA GLU A 61 0.50 8.19 15.19
C GLU A 61 0.20 9.65 15.56
N LYS A 62 1.03 10.58 15.08
CA LYS A 62 0.85 12.01 15.34
C LYS A 62 -0.46 12.55 14.75
N LEU A 63 -0.82 12.15 13.53
CA LEU A 63 -2.08 12.58 12.90
C LEU A 63 -3.31 12.03 13.65
N LEU A 64 -3.19 10.84 14.23
CA LEU A 64 -4.24 10.25 15.05
C LEU A 64 -4.38 10.99 16.39
N GLU A 65 -3.27 11.30 17.08
CA GLU A 65 -3.25 12.10 18.32
C GLU A 65 -3.85 13.49 18.11
N GLU A 66 -3.54 14.11 16.96
CA GLU A 66 -4.11 15.39 16.54
C GLU A 66 -5.59 15.28 16.10
N LYS A 67 -6.18 14.07 16.10
CA LYS A 67 -7.56 13.76 15.68
C LYS A 67 -7.84 14.14 14.22
N ARG A 68 -6.83 14.15 13.37
CA ARG A 68 -6.94 14.48 11.95
C ARG A 68 -7.25 13.29 11.07
N VAL A 69 -7.08 12.08 11.59
CA VAL A 69 -7.48 10.83 10.96
C VAL A 69 -8.24 9.97 11.96
N HIS A 70 -9.17 9.16 11.48
CA HIS A 70 -9.96 8.24 12.30
C HIS A 70 -9.18 6.97 12.61
N GLY A 71 -8.39 6.46 11.67
CA GLY A 71 -7.60 5.27 11.85
C GLY A 71 -6.34 5.25 11.00
N VAL A 72 -5.34 4.51 11.47
CA VAL A 72 -4.06 4.34 10.80
C VAL A 72 -3.73 2.86 10.74
N PHE A 73 -3.40 2.35 9.55
CA PHE A 73 -3.01 0.95 9.38
C PHE A 73 -1.87 0.77 8.37
N GLY A 74 -1.01 -0.19 8.63
CA GLY A 74 0.14 -0.51 7.78
C GLY A 74 -0.20 -1.37 6.57
N GLN A 75 0.81 -1.72 5.81
CA GLN A 75 0.67 -2.51 4.57
C GLN A 75 0.17 -3.94 4.83
N SER A 76 0.62 -4.58 5.92
CA SER A 76 0.20 -5.93 6.31
C SER A 76 -1.29 -6.03 6.63
N GLU A 77 -1.90 -4.92 7.03
CA GLU A 77 -3.28 -4.88 7.47
C GLU A 77 -4.28 -4.68 6.32
N LYS A 78 -3.80 -4.40 5.11
CA LYS A 78 -4.66 -4.12 3.94
C LYS A 78 -5.56 -5.29 3.54
N GLU A 79 -5.17 -6.51 3.87
CA GLU A 79 -6.00 -7.70 3.64
C GLU A 79 -7.29 -7.69 4.50
N ASN A 80 -7.27 -6.98 5.63
CA ASN A 80 -8.38 -6.84 6.57
C ASN A 80 -9.08 -5.46 6.48
N ILE A 81 -8.97 -4.78 5.35
CA ILE A 81 -9.40 -3.39 5.19
C ILE A 81 -10.89 -3.18 5.56
N ASP A 82 -11.79 -4.10 5.19
CA ASP A 82 -13.21 -3.99 5.48
C ASP A 82 -13.46 -3.91 7.00
N ALA A 83 -12.84 -4.81 7.77
CA ALA A 83 -12.96 -4.81 9.23
C ALA A 83 -12.33 -3.57 9.88
N LEU A 84 -11.26 -3.03 9.29
CA LEU A 84 -10.61 -1.81 9.80
C LEU A 84 -11.47 -0.57 9.54
N LEU A 85 -12.08 -0.45 8.37
CA LEU A 85 -12.92 0.69 8.03
C LEU A 85 -14.26 0.69 8.78
N ALA A 86 -14.74 -0.48 9.20
CA ALA A 86 -15.95 -0.63 10.00
C ALA A 86 -15.77 -0.25 11.49
N GLN A 87 -14.55 0.03 11.95
CA GLN A 87 -14.30 0.40 13.33
C GLN A 87 -14.82 1.82 13.63
N ASP A 88 -15.56 1.93 14.74
CA ASP A 88 -16.07 3.24 15.22
C ASP A 88 -15.07 3.97 16.12
N GLN A 89 -14.14 3.25 16.74
CA GLN A 89 -13.14 3.85 17.61
C GLN A 89 -11.85 4.15 16.85
N PRO A 90 -11.21 5.27 17.12
CA PRO A 90 -9.90 5.59 16.56
C PRO A 90 -8.87 4.52 16.91
N PHE A 91 -8.03 4.13 15.94
CA PHE A 91 -7.01 3.10 16.15
C PHE A 91 -5.69 3.40 15.43
N TYR A 92 -4.60 2.86 15.96
CA TYR A 92 -3.28 2.83 15.35
C TYR A 92 -2.77 1.39 15.26
N ASN A 93 -2.70 0.87 14.04
CA ASN A 93 -2.21 -0.48 13.75
C ASN A 93 -1.21 -0.45 12.59
N PRO A 94 0.07 -0.11 12.83
CA PRO A 94 1.09 -0.03 11.78
C PRO A 94 1.41 -1.40 11.17
N GLY A 95 1.02 -2.50 11.80
CA GLY A 95 1.24 -3.85 11.32
C GLY A 95 2.70 -4.29 11.34
N ASP A 96 2.98 -5.37 10.61
CA ASP A 96 4.31 -5.96 10.49
C ASP A 96 5.00 -5.49 9.19
N LEU A 97 6.18 -4.89 9.32
CA LEU A 97 7.02 -4.48 8.19
C LEU A 97 7.61 -5.66 7.41
N ASN A 98 7.66 -6.86 7.99
CA ASN A 98 8.18 -8.06 7.34
C ASN A 98 7.10 -8.90 6.65
N HIS A 99 5.85 -8.45 6.73
CA HIS A 99 4.74 -9.12 6.04
C HIS A 99 4.99 -9.16 4.53
N VAL A 100 4.74 -10.30 3.91
CA VAL A 100 4.72 -10.49 2.47
C VAL A 100 3.25 -10.45 2.03
N ASP A 101 2.89 -9.42 1.28
CA ASP A 101 1.55 -9.27 0.72
C ASP A 101 1.23 -10.44 -0.23
N THR A 102 0.22 -11.20 0.12
CA THR A 102 -0.24 -12.37 -0.64
C THR A 102 -1.46 -12.08 -1.51
N SER A 103 -1.95 -10.86 -1.52
CA SER A 103 -3.11 -10.47 -2.32
C SER A 103 -2.85 -10.63 -3.81
N VAL A 104 -3.84 -11.18 -4.50
CA VAL A 104 -3.84 -11.35 -5.95
C VAL A 104 -4.76 -10.28 -6.54
N VAL A 105 -4.26 -9.58 -7.55
CA VAL A 105 -5.00 -8.54 -8.27
C VAL A 105 -5.49 -9.11 -9.60
N ASP A 106 -6.78 -8.99 -9.85
CA ASP A 106 -7.40 -9.53 -11.06
C ASP A 106 -7.49 -8.49 -12.21
N ASP A 107 -7.37 -7.21 -11.90
CA ASP A 107 -7.49 -6.12 -12.88
C ASP A 107 -6.69 -4.87 -12.48
N PHE A 108 -6.33 -4.08 -13.47
CA PHE A 108 -5.76 -2.73 -13.35
C PHE A 108 -6.62 -1.77 -14.18
N ILE A 109 -7.64 -1.21 -13.56
CA ILE A 109 -8.65 -0.35 -14.21
C ILE A 109 -7.97 0.77 -15.00
N GLY A 110 -8.30 0.87 -16.29
CA GLY A 110 -7.80 1.91 -17.19
C GLY A 110 -6.31 1.79 -17.54
N LYS A 111 -5.69 0.63 -17.33
CA LYS A 111 -4.30 0.37 -17.69
C LYS A 111 -4.20 -0.73 -18.76
N SER A 112 -3.29 -0.55 -19.72
CA SER A 112 -2.91 -1.58 -20.70
C SER A 112 -1.79 -2.49 -20.22
N ARG A 113 -1.14 -2.15 -19.11
CA ARG A 113 0.00 -2.85 -18.51
C ARG A 113 -0.31 -3.24 -17.09
N ALA A 114 0.07 -4.44 -16.70
CA ALA A 114 -0.02 -4.93 -15.35
C ALA A 114 1.30 -4.77 -14.60
N PHE A 115 1.25 -4.28 -13.37
CA PHE A 115 2.42 -4.13 -12.50
C PHE A 115 2.47 -5.30 -11.52
N ILE A 116 3.53 -6.10 -11.60
CA ILE A 116 3.72 -7.28 -10.77
C ILE A 116 4.77 -6.96 -9.70
N LYS A 117 4.34 -6.84 -8.46
CA LYS A 117 5.27 -6.67 -7.34
C LYS A 117 5.96 -8.00 -7.06
N ILE A 118 7.27 -8.05 -7.26
CA ILE A 118 8.08 -9.25 -7.03
C ILE A 118 8.97 -9.14 -5.79
N GLN A 119 9.20 -7.91 -5.31
CA GLN A 119 10.12 -7.66 -4.20
C GLN A 119 9.67 -6.44 -3.40
N GLU A 120 9.88 -6.46 -2.07
CA GLU A 120 9.59 -5.34 -1.19
C GLU A 120 10.69 -5.18 -0.14
N GLY A 121 10.78 -3.95 0.43
CA GLY A 121 11.80 -3.62 1.42
C GLY A 121 13.20 -3.48 0.84
N CYS A 122 14.18 -3.14 1.68
CA CYS A 122 15.55 -2.94 1.25
C CYS A 122 16.55 -3.11 2.40
N ASN A 123 17.60 -3.90 2.19
CA ASN A 123 18.65 -4.13 3.19
C ASN A 123 19.76 -3.06 3.15
N PHE A 124 19.77 -2.19 2.14
CA PHE A 124 20.66 -1.05 2.15
C PHE A 124 20.26 -0.05 3.23
N ARG A 125 21.22 0.49 3.93
CA ARG A 125 21.05 1.47 5.01
C ARG A 125 21.66 2.82 4.59
N CYS A 126 21.25 3.30 3.40
CA CYS A 126 21.71 4.60 2.90
C CYS A 126 21.29 5.70 3.89
N SER A 127 22.19 6.63 4.19
CA SER A 127 22.02 7.63 5.26
C SER A 127 20.80 8.55 5.08
N TYR A 128 20.31 8.71 3.85
CA TYR A 128 19.16 9.54 3.51
C TYR A 128 17.85 8.78 3.28
N CYS A 129 17.88 7.44 3.34
CA CYS A 129 16.78 6.62 2.86
C CYS A 129 15.87 6.16 4.00
N ILE A 130 14.58 6.49 3.90
CA ILE A 130 13.54 6.08 4.85
C ILE A 130 13.04 4.64 4.63
N ILE A 131 13.30 4.05 3.46
CA ILE A 131 12.68 2.78 3.03
C ILE A 131 12.80 1.66 4.06
N PRO A 132 13.96 1.35 4.65
CA PRO A 132 14.05 0.27 5.63
C PRO A 132 13.15 0.43 6.85
N PHE A 133 12.81 1.67 7.18
CA PHE A 133 11.99 2.02 8.35
C PHE A 133 10.48 2.00 8.08
N VAL A 134 10.08 2.04 6.80
CA VAL A 134 8.66 2.10 6.39
C VAL A 134 8.22 0.96 5.48
N ARG A 135 9.19 0.17 4.98
CA ARG A 135 8.98 -1.00 4.11
C ARG A 135 9.68 -2.25 4.61
N GLY A 136 10.47 -2.15 5.68
CA GLY A 136 11.22 -3.25 6.26
C GLY A 136 12.39 -3.73 5.42
N ASP A 137 12.89 -4.91 5.77
CA ASP A 137 13.99 -5.58 5.09
C ASP A 137 13.58 -6.10 3.70
N ALA A 138 14.59 -6.33 2.84
CA ALA A 138 14.37 -6.89 1.52
C ALA A 138 13.78 -8.29 1.62
N ARG A 139 12.67 -8.51 0.95
CA ARG A 139 12.00 -9.80 0.86
C ARG A 139 11.44 -10.01 -0.54
N SER A 140 11.53 -11.24 -0.99
CA SER A 140 11.10 -11.66 -2.32
C SER A 140 9.71 -12.30 -2.26
N MET A 141 8.90 -12.04 -3.28
CA MET A 141 7.67 -12.76 -3.46
C MET A 141 7.96 -14.16 -4.01
N ASP A 142 7.18 -15.14 -3.59
CA ASP A 142 7.29 -16.51 -4.08
C ASP A 142 7.06 -16.58 -5.60
N GLU A 143 7.90 -17.33 -6.31
CA GLU A 143 7.84 -17.48 -7.77
C GLU A 143 6.49 -18.01 -8.23
N THR A 144 5.93 -18.99 -7.52
CA THR A 144 4.63 -19.58 -7.86
C THR A 144 3.53 -18.52 -7.82
N ARG A 145 3.57 -17.64 -6.81
CA ARG A 145 2.63 -16.53 -6.68
C ARG A 145 2.78 -15.51 -7.80
N ILE A 146 4.00 -15.18 -8.18
CA ILE A 146 4.27 -14.27 -9.31
C ILE A 146 3.68 -14.83 -10.59
N LEU A 147 3.93 -16.10 -10.89
CA LEU A 147 3.44 -16.79 -12.09
C LEU A 147 1.89 -16.92 -12.07
N GLU A 148 1.29 -17.21 -10.92
CA GLU A 148 -0.15 -17.23 -10.75
C GLU A 148 -0.76 -15.85 -11.05
N GLN A 149 -0.18 -14.78 -10.51
CA GLN A 149 -0.64 -13.41 -10.73
C GLN A 149 -0.56 -13.05 -12.22
N ILE A 150 0.55 -13.35 -12.89
CA ILE A 150 0.74 -13.11 -14.32
C ILE A 150 -0.29 -13.88 -15.12
N SER A 151 -0.48 -15.17 -14.82
CA SER A 151 -1.43 -16.03 -15.52
C SER A 151 -2.87 -15.52 -15.44
N ARG A 152 -3.32 -15.09 -14.26
CA ARG A 152 -4.65 -14.51 -14.06
C ARG A 152 -4.84 -13.24 -14.87
N LEU A 153 -3.88 -12.34 -14.82
CA LEU A 153 -3.94 -11.09 -15.57
C LEU A 153 -3.88 -11.31 -17.07
N ALA A 154 -3.10 -12.29 -17.54
CA ALA A 154 -3.07 -12.68 -18.96
C ALA A 154 -4.44 -13.20 -19.43
N LEU A 155 -5.12 -14.01 -18.63
CA LEU A 155 -6.49 -14.47 -18.90
C LEU A 155 -7.49 -13.31 -18.97
N ASN A 156 -7.25 -12.24 -18.20
CA ASN A 156 -8.06 -11.02 -18.21
C ASN A 156 -7.65 -10.02 -19.31
N GLY A 157 -6.78 -10.43 -20.25
CA GLY A 157 -6.46 -9.68 -21.46
C GLY A 157 -5.24 -8.75 -21.35
N PHE A 158 -4.46 -8.80 -20.26
CA PHE A 158 -3.20 -8.06 -20.19
C PHE A 158 -2.11 -8.74 -21.00
N GLY A 159 -1.47 -7.98 -21.90
CA GLY A 159 -0.39 -8.48 -22.76
C GLY A 159 1.01 -8.01 -22.37
N GLU A 160 1.12 -7.10 -21.38
CA GLU A 160 2.40 -6.55 -20.90
C GLU A 160 2.45 -6.55 -19.38
N PHE A 161 3.55 -7.09 -18.84
CA PHE A 161 3.78 -7.21 -17.40
C PHE A 161 5.07 -6.50 -17.02
N ILE A 162 4.99 -5.59 -16.03
CA ILE A 162 6.13 -4.85 -15.51
C ILE A 162 6.45 -5.37 -14.12
N LEU A 163 7.59 -6.06 -13.99
CA LEU A 163 8.07 -6.51 -12.69
C LEU A 163 8.55 -5.32 -11.87
N THR A 164 8.04 -5.18 -10.66
CA THR A 164 8.32 -4.03 -9.79
C THR A 164 8.78 -4.45 -8.40
N GLY A 165 9.51 -3.57 -7.75
CA GLY A 165 9.96 -3.76 -6.37
C GLY A 165 10.65 -2.51 -5.85
N THR A 166 10.89 -2.47 -4.56
CA THR A 166 11.66 -1.39 -3.92
C THR A 166 13.12 -1.40 -4.40
N ASN A 167 13.69 -2.59 -4.52
CA ASN A 167 15.01 -2.85 -5.09
C ASN A 167 14.98 -4.19 -5.82
N VAL A 168 14.51 -4.19 -7.07
CA VAL A 168 14.32 -5.39 -7.89
C VAL A 168 15.60 -6.23 -8.00
N GLY A 169 16.78 -5.60 -7.99
CA GLY A 169 18.07 -6.29 -8.00
C GLY A 169 18.34 -7.16 -6.75
N SER A 170 17.58 -6.99 -5.68
CA SER A 170 17.65 -7.83 -4.48
C SER A 170 16.72 -9.06 -4.53
N TYR A 171 15.92 -9.20 -5.59
CA TYR A 171 15.03 -10.37 -5.72
C TYR A 171 15.81 -11.68 -5.66
N GLY A 172 15.32 -12.59 -4.85
CA GLY A 172 15.86 -13.94 -4.71
C GLY A 172 17.03 -14.06 -3.74
N GLN A 173 17.58 -12.96 -3.20
CA GLN A 173 18.70 -13.04 -2.26
C GLN A 173 18.32 -13.74 -0.95
N ASP A 174 17.11 -13.53 -0.46
CA ASP A 174 16.53 -14.16 0.73
C ASP A 174 16.07 -15.61 0.48
N THR A 175 15.69 -15.93 -0.75
CA THR A 175 15.17 -17.25 -1.17
C THR A 175 16.18 -18.09 -1.95
N LYS A 176 17.44 -17.65 -2.05
CA LYS A 176 18.55 -18.33 -2.76
C LYS A 176 18.28 -18.54 -4.27
N THR A 177 17.54 -17.63 -4.86
CA THR A 177 17.30 -17.54 -6.30
C THR A 177 17.79 -16.20 -6.86
N SER A 178 17.36 -15.79 -8.04
CA SER A 178 17.70 -14.50 -8.63
C SER A 178 16.64 -14.06 -9.66
N LEU A 179 16.60 -12.77 -9.97
CA LEU A 179 15.73 -12.23 -11.02
C LEU A 179 15.96 -12.90 -12.40
N ALA A 180 17.19 -13.33 -12.69
CA ALA A 180 17.51 -14.00 -13.94
C ALA A 180 16.98 -15.44 -14.04
N LYS A 181 16.55 -16.02 -12.91
CA LYS A 181 15.95 -17.36 -12.87
C LYS A 181 14.42 -17.31 -12.83
N LEU A 182 13.86 -16.19 -12.42
CA LEU A 182 12.43 -15.91 -12.51
C LEU A 182 12.01 -15.73 -13.98
#